data_c353738d9548b5f1d32d834d879e0ca7
#
_entry.id   c353738d9548b5f1d32d834d879e0ca7
#
_cell.length_a   1.000
_cell.length_b   1.000
_cell.length_c   1.000
_cell.angle_alpha   90.00
_cell.angle_beta   90.00
_cell.angle_gamma   90.00
#
_symmetry.space_group_name_H-M   'P 1'
#
loop_
_entity.id
_entity.type
_entity.pdbx_description
1 polymer ?
#
loop_
_entity_poly.entity_id
_entity_poly.type
_entity_poly.pdbx_seq_one_letter_code
_entity_poly.pdbx_strand_id
1 'polypeptide(L)'
;GAGLSGMYQLYRLRELGLRVRVFETGTDVGGTWYWNRYPGARFDSESYSYGYSFSEELLAEWEWSEHFAGQPETLRYCQFAADKLDLRRDIQFESRVAAAVYHEESRSWRVRLEGGSEHSCRFLITAIGPLSTPTLPRIEGRDTFKGQAFHTASWPKEPVDFAGKR
;
A
#
# COMPACT_ATOMS: atom_id res chain seq x y z
N GLY A 1 2.74 -1.59 6.60
CA GLY A 1 2.40 -1.07 5.28
C GLY A 1 1.80 0.32 5.31
N ALA A 2 2.12 1.15 4.32
CA ALA A 2 1.66 2.54 4.18
C ALA A 2 0.55 2.69 3.12
N GLY A 3 -0.33 1.72 3.02
CA GLY A 3 -1.60 1.84 2.29
C GLY A 3 -2.63 2.62 3.10
N LEU A 4 -3.86 2.77 2.56
CA LEU A 4 -4.94 3.51 3.21
C LEU A 4 -5.15 3.10 4.67
N SER A 5 -5.23 1.80 4.94
CA SER A 5 -5.42 1.30 6.31
C SER A 5 -4.26 1.64 7.24
N GLY A 6 -3.01 1.49 6.78
CA GLY A 6 -1.82 1.79 7.58
C GLY A 6 -1.66 3.29 7.88
N MET A 7 -1.95 4.14 6.91
CA MET A 7 -1.94 5.60 7.09
C MET A 7 -3.00 6.05 8.10
N TYR A 8 -4.22 5.49 8.00
CA TYR A 8 -5.28 5.78 8.97
C TYR A 8 -4.92 5.34 10.38
N GLN A 9 -4.37 4.11 10.54
CA GLN A 9 -3.90 3.62 11.84
C GLN A 9 -2.81 4.53 12.43
N LEU A 10 -1.84 4.95 11.61
CA LEU A 10 -0.79 5.86 12.03
C LEU A 10 -1.38 7.19 12.55
N TYR A 11 -2.29 7.79 11.78
CA TYR A 11 -2.97 9.02 12.16
C TYR A 11 -3.68 8.88 13.51
N ARG A 12 -4.56 7.87 13.65
CA ARG A 12 -5.34 7.66 14.87
C ARG A 12 -4.50 7.34 16.10
N LEU A 13 -3.46 6.53 15.95
CA LEU A 13 -2.58 6.20 17.06
C LEU A 13 -1.74 7.40 17.52
N ARG A 14 -1.37 8.28 16.60
CA ARG A 14 -0.71 9.55 16.95
C ARG A 14 -1.63 10.49 17.74
N GLU A 15 -2.92 10.58 17.36
CA GLU A 15 -3.91 11.36 18.13
C GLU A 15 -4.07 10.85 19.57
N LEU A 16 -3.88 9.54 19.78
CA LEU A 16 -3.85 8.94 21.12
C LEU A 16 -2.54 9.15 21.89
N GLY A 17 -1.60 9.95 21.34
CA GLY A 17 -0.31 10.22 21.93
C GLY A 17 0.68 9.05 21.90
N LEU A 18 0.43 8.03 21.09
CA LEU A 18 1.30 6.87 20.98
C LEU A 18 2.48 7.15 20.02
N ARG A 19 3.64 6.60 20.33
CA ARG A 19 4.78 6.56 19.42
C ARG A 19 4.59 5.40 18.44
N VAL A 20 4.49 5.73 17.16
CA VAL A 20 4.23 4.77 16.10
C VAL A 20 5.36 4.79 15.09
N ARG A 21 5.70 3.64 14.53
CA ARG A 21 6.55 3.51 13.36
C ARG A 21 5.85 2.59 12.35
N VAL A 22 5.73 3.06 11.12
CA VAL A 22 5.22 2.24 10.01
C VAL A 22 6.40 1.78 9.16
N PHE A 23 6.44 0.49 8.84
CA PHE A 23 7.38 -0.08 7.87
C PHE A 23 6.64 -0.32 6.55
N GLU A 24 7.17 0.22 5.47
CA GLU A 24 6.64 0.08 4.12
C GLU A 24 7.72 -0.49 3.19
N THR A 25 7.34 -1.48 2.39
CA THR A 25 8.26 -2.11 1.42
C THR A 25 8.54 -1.20 0.23
N GLY A 26 7.56 -0.41 -0.18
CA GLY A 26 7.69 0.54 -1.29
C GLY A 26 8.52 1.78 -0.95
N THR A 27 8.79 2.59 -1.96
CA THR A 27 9.46 3.88 -1.81
C THR A 27 8.48 5.01 -1.50
N ASP A 28 7.16 4.72 -1.51
CA ASP A 28 6.12 5.71 -1.25
C ASP A 28 4.87 5.06 -0.64
N VAL A 29 3.95 5.92 -0.20
CA VAL A 29 2.63 5.53 0.30
C VAL A 29 1.70 5.08 -0.83
N GLY A 30 0.54 4.50 -0.47
CA GLY A 30 -0.52 4.18 -1.42
C GLY A 30 -0.92 2.70 -1.43
N GLY A 31 -0.07 1.80 -0.92
CA GLY A 31 -0.39 0.37 -0.85
C GLY A 31 -0.84 -0.22 -2.19
N THR A 32 -2.09 -0.67 -2.29
CA THR A 32 -2.66 -1.20 -3.54
C THR A 32 -2.44 -0.26 -4.72
N TRP A 33 -2.58 1.05 -4.53
CA TRP A 33 -2.45 2.05 -5.59
C TRP A 33 -1.00 2.40 -5.94
N TYR A 34 -0.09 2.12 -5.06
CA TYR A 34 1.35 2.17 -5.36
C TYR A 34 1.79 0.96 -6.19
N TRP A 35 1.29 -0.25 -5.88
CA TRP A 35 1.75 -1.49 -6.49
C TRP A 35 1.01 -1.88 -7.77
N ASN A 36 -0.32 -1.67 -7.86
CA ASN A 36 -1.15 -2.12 -8.97
C ASN A 36 -1.28 -1.02 -10.05
N ARG A 37 -0.45 -1.10 -11.07
CA ARG A 37 -0.30 -0.09 -12.14
C ARG A 37 -0.67 -0.60 -13.52
N TYR A 38 -1.40 -1.70 -13.60
CA TYR A 38 -1.84 -2.24 -14.87
C TYR A 38 -2.79 -1.25 -15.59
N PRO A 39 -2.82 -1.27 -16.94
CA PRO A 39 -3.66 -0.37 -17.70
C PRO A 39 -5.14 -0.46 -17.31
N GLY A 40 -5.76 0.70 -17.05
CA GLY A 40 -7.15 0.78 -16.65
C GLY A 40 -7.44 0.41 -15.19
N ALA A 41 -6.40 0.23 -14.35
CA ALA A 41 -6.59 -0.01 -12.90
C ALA A 41 -7.40 1.15 -12.28
N ARG A 42 -8.50 0.81 -11.62
CA ARG A 42 -9.39 1.73 -10.91
C ARG A 42 -10.17 1.00 -9.83
N PHE A 43 -10.76 1.72 -8.90
CA PHE A 43 -11.68 1.12 -7.95
C PHE A 43 -13.11 1.06 -8.54
N ASP A 44 -13.95 0.23 -7.95
CA ASP A 44 -15.32 -0.08 -8.35
C ASP A 44 -16.39 0.55 -7.43
N SER A 45 -15.96 1.39 -6.51
CA SER A 45 -16.81 2.26 -5.69
C SER A 45 -16.76 3.70 -6.20
N GLU A 46 -17.73 4.52 -5.81
CA GLU A 46 -17.75 5.92 -6.19
C GLU A 46 -16.62 6.71 -5.50
N SER A 47 -15.97 7.60 -6.24
CA SER A 47 -14.78 8.32 -5.77
C SER A 47 -14.99 9.07 -4.46
N TYR A 48 -16.12 9.75 -4.30
CA TYR A 48 -16.41 10.51 -3.10
C TYR A 48 -16.53 9.64 -1.84
N SER A 49 -16.88 8.35 -1.98
CA SER A 49 -16.95 7.41 -0.87
C SER A 49 -15.60 6.72 -0.58
N TYR A 50 -14.63 6.84 -1.48
CA TYR A 50 -13.34 6.16 -1.37
C TYR A 50 -12.32 6.94 -0.53
N GLY A 51 -12.45 8.26 -0.43
CA GLY A 51 -11.58 9.12 0.37
C GLY A 51 -11.79 8.95 1.87
N TYR A 52 -10.85 9.47 2.64
CA TYR A 52 -10.95 9.50 4.10
C TYR A 52 -12.06 10.46 4.55
N SER A 53 -13.06 9.92 5.23
CA SER A 53 -14.19 10.69 5.74
C SER A 53 -13.96 11.32 7.13
N PHE A 54 -12.86 11.00 7.78
CA PHE A 54 -12.57 11.45 9.15
C PHE A 54 -12.00 12.87 9.24
N SER A 55 -11.60 13.47 8.13
CA SER A 55 -10.99 14.79 8.07
C SER A 55 -11.78 15.69 7.12
N GLU A 56 -12.44 16.71 7.66
CA GLU A 56 -13.15 17.72 6.87
C GLU A 56 -12.20 18.49 5.95
N GLU A 57 -10.94 18.69 6.38
CA GLU A 57 -9.91 19.36 5.60
C GLU A 57 -9.52 18.55 4.35
N LEU A 58 -9.33 17.24 4.49
CA LEU A 58 -9.06 16.37 3.33
C LEU A 58 -10.25 16.34 2.35
N LEU A 59 -11.47 16.32 2.88
CA LEU A 59 -12.67 16.33 2.05
C LEU A 59 -12.86 17.66 1.31
N ALA A 60 -12.54 18.77 1.94
CA ALA A 60 -12.69 20.10 1.34
C ALA A 60 -11.62 20.43 0.30
N GLU A 61 -10.41 19.90 0.45
CA GLU A 61 -9.27 20.24 -0.40
C GLU A 61 -9.02 19.25 -1.56
N TRP A 62 -9.65 18.08 -1.53
CA TRP A 62 -9.50 17.10 -2.59
C TRP A 62 -10.75 17.00 -3.46
N GLU A 63 -10.59 17.26 -4.75
CA GLU A 63 -11.63 17.12 -5.75
C GLU A 63 -11.30 15.95 -6.69
N TRP A 64 -12.23 15.00 -6.81
CA TRP A 64 -12.09 13.86 -7.70
C TRP A 64 -12.48 14.24 -9.13
N SER A 65 -11.64 13.89 -10.10
CA SER A 65 -11.89 14.21 -11.50
C SER A 65 -12.89 13.27 -12.18
N GLU A 66 -13.08 12.07 -11.65
CA GLU A 66 -13.96 11.04 -12.22
C GLU A 66 -14.86 10.43 -11.14
N HIS A 67 -16.03 9.95 -11.55
CA HIS A 67 -16.97 9.24 -10.67
C HIS A 67 -16.38 7.93 -10.11
N PHE A 68 -15.56 7.25 -10.91
CA PHE A 68 -14.75 6.08 -10.51
C PHE A 68 -13.29 6.35 -10.87
N ALA A 69 -12.55 6.93 -9.98
CA ALA A 69 -11.19 7.40 -10.25
C ALA A 69 -10.22 6.25 -10.57
N GLY A 70 -9.31 6.53 -11.49
CA GLY A 70 -8.24 5.61 -11.87
C GLY A 70 -7.08 5.58 -10.87
N GLN A 71 -6.23 4.57 -11.01
CA GLN A 71 -5.05 4.36 -10.16
C GLN A 71 -4.16 5.60 -10.01
N PRO A 72 -3.83 6.35 -11.07
CA PRO A 72 -2.93 7.50 -10.91
C PRO A 72 -3.51 8.60 -10.00
N GLU A 73 -4.81 8.85 -10.09
CA GLU A 73 -5.48 9.83 -9.24
C GLU A 73 -5.58 9.34 -7.81
N THR A 74 -5.93 8.07 -7.62
CA THR A 74 -6.03 7.49 -6.29
C THR A 74 -4.67 7.45 -5.58
N LEU A 75 -3.59 7.20 -6.31
CA LEU A 75 -2.24 7.30 -5.76
C LEU A 75 -1.91 8.73 -5.33
N ARG A 76 -2.22 9.72 -6.17
CA ARG A 76 -2.03 11.14 -5.80
C ARG A 76 -2.83 11.53 -4.57
N TYR A 77 -4.06 11.01 -4.42
CA TYR A 77 -4.85 11.20 -3.21
C TYR A 77 -4.16 10.64 -1.97
N CYS A 78 -3.61 9.43 -2.05
CA CYS A 78 -2.86 8.83 -0.93
C CYS A 78 -1.63 9.69 -0.56
N GLN A 79 -0.91 10.19 -1.54
CA GLN A 79 0.24 11.07 -1.35
C GLN A 79 -0.19 12.40 -0.71
N PHE A 80 -1.21 13.04 -1.24
CA PHE A 80 -1.80 14.26 -0.68
C PHE A 80 -2.20 14.08 0.77
N ALA A 81 -2.94 13.02 1.10
CA ALA A 81 -3.35 12.72 2.47
C ALA A 81 -2.16 12.48 3.41
N ALA A 82 -1.13 11.76 2.94
CA ALA A 82 0.07 11.51 3.73
C ALA A 82 0.85 12.80 4.03
N ASP A 83 0.94 13.71 3.06
CA ASP A 83 1.62 14.99 3.19
C ASP A 83 0.81 15.95 4.09
N LYS A 84 -0.50 16.06 3.84
CA LYS A 84 -1.39 16.93 4.60
C LYS A 84 -1.43 16.58 6.09
N LEU A 85 -1.46 15.29 6.41
CA LEU A 85 -1.49 14.79 7.78
C LEU A 85 -0.08 14.59 8.37
N ASP A 86 0.97 14.99 7.65
CA ASP A 86 2.39 14.84 8.07
C ASP A 86 2.71 13.41 8.54
N LEU A 87 2.28 12.40 7.75
CA LEU A 87 2.47 11.00 8.11
C LEU A 87 3.85 10.46 7.75
N ARG A 88 4.49 11.01 6.72
CA ARG A 88 5.75 10.47 6.15
C ARG A 88 6.88 10.41 7.18
N ARG A 89 6.95 11.32 8.14
CA ARG A 89 8.00 11.34 9.17
C ARG A 89 8.02 10.09 10.04
N ASP A 90 6.88 9.40 10.18
CA ASP A 90 6.76 8.18 10.97
C ASP A 90 6.69 6.91 10.12
N ILE A 91 6.89 7.03 8.80
CA ILE A 91 6.94 5.92 7.86
C ILE A 91 8.40 5.68 7.44
N GLN A 92 8.87 4.47 7.62
CA GLN A 92 10.15 4.02 7.10
C GLN A 92 9.90 3.21 5.82
N PHE A 93 10.26 3.81 4.70
CA PHE A 93 10.16 3.20 3.38
C PHE A 93 11.29 2.21 3.11
N GLU A 94 11.16 1.43 2.03
CA GLU A 94 12.14 0.41 1.61
C GLU A 94 12.48 -0.57 2.74
N SER A 95 11.49 -0.85 3.57
CA SER A 95 11.65 -1.55 4.85
C SER A 95 10.70 -2.72 4.96
N ARG A 96 11.02 -3.80 4.24
CA ARG A 96 10.25 -5.04 4.29
C ARG A 96 10.46 -5.75 5.63
N VAL A 97 9.38 -6.06 6.32
CA VAL A 97 9.39 -6.90 7.51
C VAL A 97 9.60 -8.36 7.10
N ALA A 98 10.67 -8.96 7.57
CA ALA A 98 11.02 -10.36 7.31
C ALA A 98 10.41 -11.31 8.35
N ALA A 99 10.31 -10.85 9.61
CA ALA A 99 9.75 -11.65 10.70
C ALA A 99 9.22 -10.76 11.81
N ALA A 100 8.22 -11.26 12.52
CA ALA A 100 7.75 -10.68 13.78
C ALA A 100 7.48 -11.81 14.76
N VAL A 101 8.13 -11.76 15.93
CA VAL A 101 8.05 -12.78 16.97
C VAL A 101 7.58 -12.13 18.27
N TYR A 102 6.55 -12.71 18.85
CA TYR A 102 6.06 -12.29 20.18
C TYR A 102 6.85 -12.98 21.27
N HIS A 103 7.27 -12.23 22.26
CA HIS A 103 7.96 -12.71 23.45
C HIS A 103 7.06 -12.57 24.67
N GLU A 104 6.63 -13.70 25.20
CA GLU A 104 5.69 -13.78 26.33
C GLU A 104 6.23 -13.11 27.60
N GLU A 105 7.48 -13.36 27.94
CA GLU A 105 8.11 -12.81 29.15
C GLU A 105 8.12 -11.28 29.18
N SER A 106 8.50 -10.66 28.05
CA SER A 106 8.57 -9.20 27.92
C SER A 106 7.26 -8.57 27.44
N ARG A 107 6.28 -9.40 27.05
CA ARG A 107 4.99 -8.99 26.47
C ARG A 107 5.18 -7.98 25.32
N SER A 108 6.12 -8.31 24.42
CA SER A 108 6.50 -7.43 23.33
C SER A 108 6.78 -8.19 22.03
N TRP A 109 6.63 -7.51 20.94
CA TRP A 109 7.01 -7.99 19.62
C TRP A 109 8.45 -7.60 19.30
N ARG A 110 9.19 -8.52 18.71
CA ARG A 110 10.45 -8.24 18.03
C ARG A 110 10.21 -8.34 16.53
N VAL A 111 10.40 -7.23 15.84
CA VAL A 111 10.18 -7.10 14.39
C VAL A 111 11.54 -6.99 13.71
N ARG A 112 11.85 -7.90 12.80
CA ARG A 112 13.10 -7.90 12.04
C ARG A 112 12.82 -7.53 10.58
N LEU A 113 13.58 -6.58 10.06
CA LEU A 113 13.54 -6.18 8.66
C LEU A 113 14.49 -7.03 7.80
N GLU A 114 14.26 -7.10 6.49
CA GLU A 114 15.15 -7.83 5.55
C GLU A 114 16.60 -7.31 5.59
N GLY A 115 16.77 -6.00 5.82
CA GLY A 115 18.09 -5.38 6.01
C GLY A 115 18.79 -5.73 7.33
N GLY A 116 18.20 -6.62 8.16
CA GLY A 116 18.78 -7.13 9.40
C GLY A 116 18.52 -6.28 10.63
N SER A 117 17.99 -5.07 10.52
CA SER A 117 17.64 -4.24 11.68
C SER A 117 16.47 -4.83 12.47
N GLU A 118 16.50 -4.69 13.78
CA GLU A 118 15.45 -5.17 14.70
C GLU A 118 14.82 -4.00 15.46
N HIS A 119 13.51 -4.11 15.68
CA HIS A 119 12.71 -3.15 16.41
C HIS A 119 11.83 -3.89 17.43
N SER A 120 11.60 -3.26 18.57
CA SER A 120 10.72 -3.79 19.60
C SER A 120 9.49 -2.90 19.77
N CYS A 121 8.32 -3.51 19.92
CA CYS A 121 7.08 -2.80 20.19
C CYS A 121 6.12 -3.62 21.07
N ARG A 122 5.24 -2.96 21.80
CA ARG A 122 4.20 -3.63 22.58
C ARG A 122 3.05 -4.14 21.70
N PHE A 123 2.73 -3.40 20.66
CA PHE A 123 1.62 -3.72 19.76
C PHE A 123 2.14 -3.77 18.31
N LEU A 124 1.74 -4.80 17.59
CA LEU A 124 1.98 -4.97 16.18
C LEU A 124 0.64 -4.93 15.44
N ILE A 125 0.50 -4.03 14.48
CA ILE A 125 -0.68 -3.93 13.61
C ILE A 125 -0.25 -4.29 12.20
N THR A 126 -0.88 -5.32 11.62
CA THR A 126 -0.62 -5.75 10.25
C THR A 126 -1.58 -5.04 9.30
N ALA A 127 -1.06 -4.12 8.48
CA ALA A 127 -1.80 -3.40 7.45
C ALA A 127 -1.25 -3.76 6.05
N ILE A 128 -1.13 -5.07 5.78
CA ILE A 128 -0.48 -5.61 4.59
C ILE A 128 -1.36 -5.60 3.33
N GLY A 129 -2.66 -5.40 3.51
CA GLY A 129 -3.65 -5.40 2.42
C GLY A 129 -3.95 -6.80 1.87
N PRO A 130 -5.13 -6.99 1.23
CA PRO A 130 -5.55 -8.28 0.69
C PRO A 130 -4.88 -8.64 -0.64
N LEU A 131 -4.32 -7.66 -1.37
CA LEU A 131 -3.76 -7.82 -2.72
C LEU A 131 -2.22 -7.80 -2.73
N SER A 132 -1.57 -8.01 -1.58
CA SER A 132 -0.11 -7.90 -1.47
C SER A 132 0.66 -9.08 -2.06
N THR A 133 0.00 -10.22 -2.25
CA THR A 133 0.62 -11.43 -2.80
C THR A 133 -0.19 -11.93 -4.00
N PRO A 134 0.40 -11.97 -5.21
CA PRO A 134 -0.27 -12.49 -6.39
C PRO A 134 -0.46 -14.00 -6.29
N THR A 135 -1.63 -14.48 -6.74
CA THR A 135 -1.89 -15.91 -6.91
C THR A 135 -1.98 -16.22 -8.40
N LEU A 136 -1.04 -17.02 -8.89
CA LEU A 136 -1.06 -17.46 -10.28
C LEU A 136 -2.04 -18.61 -10.46
N PRO A 137 -2.95 -18.55 -11.45
CA PRO A 137 -3.89 -19.62 -11.71
C PRO A 137 -3.19 -20.88 -12.24
N ARG A 138 -3.74 -22.05 -11.93
CA ARG A 138 -3.28 -23.33 -12.46
C ARG A 138 -3.95 -23.58 -13.81
N ILE A 139 -3.37 -23.01 -14.87
CA ILE A 139 -3.87 -23.14 -16.24
C ILE A 139 -2.87 -23.99 -17.02
N GLU A 140 -3.38 -25.01 -17.73
CA GLU A 140 -2.56 -25.83 -18.62
C GLU A 140 -1.94 -24.97 -19.71
N GLY A 141 -0.68 -25.19 -20.03
CA GLY A 141 0.06 -24.40 -21.02
C GLY A 141 0.64 -23.09 -20.54
N ARG A 142 0.31 -22.61 -19.34
CA ARG A 142 0.83 -21.34 -18.81
C ARG A 142 2.37 -21.26 -18.89
N ASP A 143 3.04 -22.32 -18.45
CA ASP A 143 4.50 -22.35 -18.34
C ASP A 143 5.19 -22.65 -19.70
N THR A 144 4.42 -23.03 -20.72
CA THR A 144 4.89 -23.29 -22.06
C THR A 144 4.58 -22.16 -23.04
N PHE A 145 3.79 -21.17 -22.64
CA PHE A 145 3.50 -19.99 -23.43
C PHE A 145 4.80 -19.23 -23.79
N LYS A 146 4.98 -18.91 -25.06
CA LYS A 146 6.21 -18.29 -25.58
C LYS A 146 6.15 -16.76 -25.66
N GLY A 147 4.97 -16.18 -25.46
CA GLY A 147 4.76 -14.74 -25.42
C GLY A 147 5.10 -14.15 -24.05
N GLN A 148 4.99 -12.82 -23.94
CA GLN A 148 5.07 -12.12 -22.65
C GLN A 148 3.79 -12.36 -21.85
N ALA A 149 3.94 -12.74 -20.59
CA ALA A 149 2.83 -12.93 -19.66
C ALA A 149 3.02 -12.03 -18.43
N PHE A 150 1.99 -11.33 -18.06
CA PHE A 150 2.01 -10.41 -16.92
C PHE A 150 0.89 -10.74 -15.94
N HIS A 151 1.18 -10.56 -14.66
CA HIS A 151 0.15 -10.57 -13.61
C HIS A 151 -0.15 -9.13 -13.20
N THR A 152 -1.42 -8.77 -13.02
CA THR A 152 -1.83 -7.40 -12.68
C THR A 152 -1.14 -6.86 -11.42
N ALA A 153 -0.98 -7.68 -10.38
CA ALA A 153 -0.28 -7.31 -9.14
C ALA A 153 1.26 -7.16 -9.30
N SER A 154 1.81 -7.60 -10.43
CA SER A 154 3.24 -7.52 -10.76
C SER A 154 3.46 -6.89 -12.13
N TRP A 155 2.60 -5.94 -12.49
CA TRP A 155 2.72 -5.23 -13.75
C TRP A 155 4.05 -4.48 -13.85
N PRO A 156 4.75 -4.53 -15.00
CA PRO A 156 6.00 -3.80 -15.20
C PRO A 156 5.86 -2.31 -14.89
N LYS A 157 6.91 -1.71 -14.33
CA LYS A 157 6.95 -0.25 -14.10
C LYS A 157 7.16 0.51 -15.41
N GLU A 158 7.92 -0.11 -16.32
CA GLU A 158 8.14 0.43 -17.66
C GLU A 158 6.91 0.19 -18.55
N PRO A 159 6.63 1.09 -19.51
CA PRO A 159 5.55 0.91 -20.45
C PRO A 159 5.68 -0.40 -21.24
N VAL A 160 4.59 -1.14 -21.35
CA VAL A 160 4.54 -2.35 -22.20
C VAL A 160 4.01 -1.96 -23.56
N ASP A 161 4.79 -2.22 -24.60
CA ASP A 161 4.38 -2.01 -25.98
C ASP A 161 3.50 -3.17 -26.47
N PHE A 162 2.26 -2.87 -26.81
CA PHE A 162 1.28 -3.79 -27.39
C PHE A 162 1.08 -3.61 -28.90
N ALA A 163 1.79 -2.67 -29.54
CA ALA A 163 1.62 -2.41 -30.98
C ALA A 163 1.96 -3.66 -31.79
N GLY A 164 1.06 -4.05 -32.70
CA GLY A 164 1.21 -5.22 -33.57
C GLY A 164 1.14 -6.59 -32.87
N LYS A 165 0.81 -6.65 -31.59
CA LYS A 165 0.62 -7.90 -30.83
C LYS A 165 -0.85 -8.34 -30.89
N ARG A 166 -1.07 -9.65 -30.85
CA ARG A 166 -2.39 -10.29 -30.80
C ARG A 166 -2.59 -10.95 -29.43
#